data_e40ff7a56f965d292d93cbb7eb32daaf
#
_entry.id   e40ff7a56f965d292d93cbb7eb32daaf
#
_cell.length_a   1.000
_cell.length_b   1.000
_cell.length_c   1.000
_cell.angle_alpha   90.00
_cell.angle_beta   90.00
_cell.angle_gamma   90.00
#
_symmetry.space_group_name_H-M   'P 1'
#
loop_
_entity.id
_entity.type
_entity.pdbx_description
1 polymer ?
#
loop_
_entity_poly.entity_id
_entity_poly.type
_entity_poly.pdbx_seq_one_letter_code
_entity_poly.pdbx_strand_id
1 'polypeptide(L)'
;MEKENPVESIAEAKRQGAFIVWNHPGWPDHKATLYPIHEKLIQENMIDGIEVMSYKDFYPIAFGWCFSFKKAFMASSDAHCVLSGIYRKGLRPMTLVFSEERSEKGIREALFAGRTAALFDGKIAGEEKYLAPLVKACIRVKRMRNTCLEITNISDIPFVIYTENNLYQLPERKTIIMMNPKENRWMMKNCFIGRNKNLSIYSDDFLV
;
A
#
# COMPACT_ATOMS: atom_id res chain seq x y z
N MET A 1 29.25 -17.81 -21.46
CA MET A 1 28.55 -17.30 -20.26
C MET A 1 27.56 -18.37 -19.85
N GLU A 2 27.83 -19.10 -18.79
CA GLU A 2 26.85 -20.00 -18.18
C GLU A 2 25.67 -19.13 -17.74
N LYS A 3 24.45 -19.55 -18.09
CA LYS A 3 23.25 -18.90 -17.56
C LYS A 3 23.22 -19.20 -16.05
N GLU A 4 23.46 -18.18 -15.23
CA GLU A 4 23.26 -18.31 -13.79
C GLU A 4 21.86 -18.85 -13.51
N ASN A 5 21.78 -19.88 -12.68
CA ASN A 5 20.51 -20.46 -12.26
C ASN A 5 19.85 -19.48 -11.28
N PRO A 6 18.74 -18.83 -11.63
CA PRO A 6 18.13 -17.81 -10.76
C PRO A 6 17.70 -18.38 -9.40
N VAL A 7 17.38 -19.68 -9.32
CA VAL A 7 17.02 -20.34 -8.06
C VAL A 7 18.22 -20.42 -7.11
N GLU A 8 19.42 -20.74 -7.63
CA GLU A 8 20.64 -20.79 -6.85
C GLU A 8 21.05 -19.41 -6.34
N SER A 9 20.93 -18.38 -7.18
CA SER A 9 21.19 -16.99 -6.80
C SER A 9 20.25 -16.52 -5.69
N ILE A 10 18.96 -16.84 -5.76
CA ILE A 10 17.96 -16.54 -4.73
C ILE A 10 18.30 -17.29 -3.43
N ALA A 11 18.64 -18.59 -3.52
CA ALA A 11 19.02 -19.40 -2.36
C ALA A 11 20.25 -18.84 -1.64
N GLU A 12 21.27 -18.40 -2.39
CA GLU A 12 22.45 -17.78 -1.82
C GLU A 12 22.13 -16.43 -1.16
N ALA A 13 21.31 -15.60 -1.79
CA ALA A 13 20.87 -14.34 -1.19
C ALA A 13 20.09 -14.59 0.12
N LYS A 14 19.21 -15.59 0.16
CA LYS A 14 18.51 -15.99 1.40
C LYS A 14 19.47 -16.46 2.47
N ARG A 15 20.50 -17.25 2.13
CA ARG A 15 21.54 -17.69 3.07
C ARG A 15 22.27 -16.51 3.71
N GLN A 16 22.47 -15.42 2.97
CA GLN A 16 23.04 -14.16 3.48
C GLN A 16 22.02 -13.32 4.27
N GLY A 17 20.78 -13.77 4.38
CA GLY A 17 19.71 -13.09 5.11
C GLY A 17 19.06 -11.95 4.34
N ALA A 18 19.11 -11.96 3.01
CA ALA A 18 18.43 -10.97 2.17
C ALA A 18 16.91 -11.08 2.28
N PHE A 19 16.22 -9.93 2.14
CA PHE A 19 14.80 -9.84 1.92
C PHE A 19 14.54 -9.89 0.41
N ILE A 20 13.86 -10.93 -0.04
CA ILE A 20 13.65 -11.22 -1.47
C ILE A 20 12.29 -10.72 -1.91
N VAL A 21 12.27 -9.91 -2.97
CA VAL A 21 11.05 -9.36 -3.55
C VAL A 21 10.85 -9.91 -4.96
N TRP A 22 9.64 -10.38 -5.25
CA TRP A 22 9.21 -10.63 -6.62
C TRP A 22 8.74 -9.32 -7.25
N ASN A 23 9.57 -8.76 -8.13
CA ASN A 23 9.34 -7.48 -8.78
C ASN A 23 8.36 -7.61 -9.97
N HIS A 24 7.63 -6.53 -10.26
CA HIS A 24 6.77 -6.29 -11.43
C HIS A 24 6.11 -7.57 -12.01
N PRO A 25 5.27 -8.29 -11.23
CA PRO A 25 4.73 -9.60 -11.64
C PRO A 25 3.84 -9.55 -12.89
N GLY A 26 3.46 -8.37 -13.35
CA GLY A 26 2.69 -8.16 -14.59
C GLY A 26 3.53 -7.93 -15.83
N TRP A 27 4.85 -7.79 -15.71
CA TRP A 27 5.72 -7.62 -16.88
C TRP A 27 6.12 -8.97 -17.49
N PRO A 28 6.19 -9.14 -18.82
CA PRO A 28 5.97 -8.12 -19.86
C PRO A 28 4.54 -8.01 -20.39
N ASP A 29 3.62 -8.86 -19.98
CA ASP A 29 2.29 -9.02 -20.58
C ASP A 29 1.17 -8.24 -19.84
N HIS A 30 1.50 -7.43 -18.84
CA HIS A 30 0.58 -6.71 -17.94
C HIS A 30 -0.42 -7.59 -17.19
N LYS A 31 -0.25 -8.92 -17.24
CA LYS A 31 -1.09 -9.91 -16.59
C LYS A 31 -0.27 -10.62 -15.52
N ALA A 32 -0.35 -10.17 -14.28
CA ALA A 32 0.33 -10.90 -13.23
C ALA A 32 0.01 -12.41 -13.31
N THR A 33 1.02 -13.23 -13.67
CA THR A 33 0.88 -14.67 -13.89
C THR A 33 1.75 -15.43 -12.90
N LEU A 34 1.13 -16.35 -12.17
CA LEU A 34 1.83 -17.22 -11.23
C LEU A 34 2.33 -18.47 -11.98
N TYR A 35 3.61 -18.46 -12.35
CA TYR A 35 4.25 -19.62 -12.99
C TYR A 35 4.70 -20.65 -11.94
N PRO A 36 4.86 -21.95 -12.31
CA PRO A 36 5.28 -23.02 -11.39
C PRO A 36 6.56 -22.70 -10.60
N ILE A 37 7.50 -21.98 -11.21
CA ILE A 37 8.73 -21.54 -10.52
C ILE A 37 8.42 -20.57 -9.37
N HIS A 38 7.47 -19.65 -9.56
CA HIS A 38 7.08 -18.72 -8.50
C HIS A 38 6.35 -19.43 -7.37
N GLU A 39 5.44 -20.37 -7.70
CA GLU A 39 4.77 -21.21 -6.70
C GLU A 39 5.78 -21.98 -5.85
N LYS A 40 6.76 -22.63 -6.49
CA LYS A 40 7.84 -23.33 -5.79
C LYS A 40 8.61 -22.40 -4.85
N LEU A 41 9.09 -21.26 -5.35
CA LEU A 41 9.85 -20.30 -4.53
C LEU A 41 9.02 -19.74 -3.35
N ILE A 42 7.72 -19.54 -3.53
CA ILE A 42 6.81 -19.11 -2.47
C ILE A 42 6.63 -20.21 -1.42
N GLN A 43 6.40 -21.46 -1.84
CA GLN A 43 6.23 -22.62 -0.96
C GLN A 43 7.51 -22.92 -0.16
N GLU A 44 8.68 -22.79 -0.78
CA GLU A 44 9.98 -22.92 -0.14
C GLU A 44 10.39 -21.70 0.71
N ASN A 45 9.49 -20.71 0.85
CA ASN A 45 9.71 -19.47 1.58
C ASN A 45 10.93 -18.66 1.11
N MET A 46 11.23 -18.74 -0.18
CA MET A 46 12.33 -18.01 -0.83
C MET A 46 11.96 -16.58 -1.22
N ILE A 47 10.66 -16.24 -1.27
CA ILE A 47 10.15 -14.89 -1.54
C ILE A 47 9.53 -14.34 -0.27
N ASP A 48 9.90 -13.13 0.13
CA ASP A 48 9.41 -12.42 1.32
C ASP A 48 8.32 -11.38 0.99
N GLY A 49 8.45 -10.72 -0.15
CA GLY A 49 7.52 -9.69 -0.60
C GLY A 49 7.17 -9.81 -2.08
N ILE A 50 6.03 -9.25 -2.47
CA ILE A 50 5.57 -9.19 -3.86
C ILE A 50 5.23 -7.74 -4.19
N GLU A 51 5.72 -7.24 -5.32
CA GLU A 51 5.29 -5.94 -5.82
C GLU A 51 3.83 -5.97 -6.26
N VAL A 52 3.04 -5.11 -5.65
CA VAL A 52 1.64 -4.91 -6.00
C VAL A 52 1.43 -3.60 -6.76
N MET A 53 2.42 -2.71 -6.71
CA MET A 53 2.49 -1.47 -7.48
C MET A 53 3.92 -1.28 -7.96
N SER A 54 4.11 -1.13 -9.29
CA SER A 54 5.43 -0.93 -9.87
C SER A 54 5.34 -0.01 -11.09
N TYR A 55 6.31 0.90 -11.23
CA TYR A 55 6.34 1.89 -12.31
C TYR A 55 5.04 2.72 -12.35
N LYS A 56 4.09 2.40 -13.24
CA LYS A 56 2.78 3.06 -13.37
C LYS A 56 1.60 2.11 -13.18
N ASP A 57 1.88 0.86 -12.82
CA ASP A 57 0.91 -0.21 -12.74
C ASP A 57 0.51 -0.55 -11.31
N PHE A 58 -0.73 -0.95 -11.13
CA PHE A 58 -1.25 -1.63 -9.95
C PHE A 58 -1.68 -3.05 -10.36
N TYR A 59 -1.20 -4.07 -9.64
CA TYR A 59 -1.44 -5.47 -9.91
C TYR A 59 -2.44 -6.09 -8.90
N PRO A 60 -3.78 -6.00 -9.14
CA PRO A 60 -4.77 -6.51 -8.18
C PRO A 60 -4.67 -8.02 -7.93
N ILE A 61 -4.15 -8.79 -8.90
CA ILE A 61 -3.94 -10.24 -8.75
C ILE A 61 -2.78 -10.49 -7.78
N ALA A 62 -1.64 -9.82 -7.98
CA ALA A 62 -0.49 -9.90 -7.08
C ALA A 62 -0.83 -9.41 -5.67
N PHE A 63 -1.67 -8.38 -5.56
CA PHE A 63 -2.22 -7.93 -4.27
C PHE A 63 -2.98 -9.05 -3.56
N GLY A 64 -3.77 -9.84 -4.29
CA GLY A 64 -4.44 -11.03 -3.75
C GLY A 64 -3.45 -12.10 -3.27
N TRP A 65 -2.34 -12.32 -4.00
CA TRP A 65 -1.30 -13.28 -3.61
C TRP A 65 -0.61 -12.91 -2.30
N CYS A 66 -0.39 -11.61 -2.03
CA CYS A 66 0.18 -11.19 -0.75
C CYS A 66 -0.65 -11.69 0.44
N PHE A 67 -1.98 -11.66 0.36
CA PHE A 67 -2.86 -12.23 1.39
C PHE A 67 -2.78 -13.75 1.43
N SER A 68 -2.90 -14.41 0.26
CA SER A 68 -2.95 -15.87 0.18
C SER A 68 -1.68 -16.53 0.68
N PHE A 69 -0.53 -15.93 0.39
CA PHE A 69 0.80 -16.46 0.71
C PHE A 69 1.47 -15.76 1.90
N LYS A 70 0.77 -14.82 2.55
CA LYS A 70 1.29 -14.04 3.69
C LYS A 70 2.63 -13.37 3.37
N LYS A 71 2.69 -12.66 2.22
CA LYS A 71 3.87 -11.93 1.77
C LYS A 71 3.72 -10.44 1.97
N ALA A 72 4.83 -9.74 2.20
CA ALA A 72 4.85 -8.28 2.33
C ALA A 72 4.35 -7.60 1.05
N PHE A 73 3.58 -6.52 1.22
CA PHE A 73 3.10 -5.68 0.12
C PHE A 73 4.19 -4.70 -0.26
N MET A 74 4.70 -4.82 -1.48
CA MET A 74 5.80 -3.99 -1.96
C MET A 74 5.35 -3.06 -3.08
N ALA A 75 5.98 -1.90 -3.16
CA ALA A 75 5.87 -0.99 -4.28
C ALA A 75 7.22 -0.34 -4.56
N SER A 76 7.63 -0.27 -5.82
CA SER A 76 8.85 0.38 -6.25
C SER A 76 8.68 1.11 -7.58
N SER A 77 9.61 2.02 -7.86
CA SER A 77 9.53 2.87 -9.06
C SER A 77 9.98 2.18 -10.33
N ASP A 78 10.67 1.04 -10.25
CA ASP A 78 11.34 0.39 -11.37
C ASP A 78 12.16 1.39 -12.22
N ALA A 79 12.92 2.25 -11.52
CA ALA A 79 13.56 3.41 -12.12
C ALA A 79 14.82 3.03 -12.89
N HIS A 80 14.78 3.24 -14.20
CA HIS A 80 15.91 3.10 -15.12
C HIS A 80 16.50 4.46 -15.53
N CYS A 81 15.99 5.56 -14.99
CA CYS A 81 16.44 6.94 -15.25
C CYS A 81 16.08 7.86 -14.08
N VAL A 82 16.36 9.16 -14.24
CA VAL A 82 16.07 10.16 -13.21
C VAL A 82 14.56 10.26 -12.93
N LEU A 83 14.16 10.05 -11.70
CA LEU A 83 12.76 9.97 -11.28
C LEU A 83 11.94 11.24 -11.55
N SER A 84 12.55 12.43 -11.50
CA SER A 84 11.87 13.70 -11.72
C SER A 84 11.25 13.85 -13.13
N GLY A 85 11.74 13.08 -14.11
CA GLY A 85 11.19 13.05 -15.46
C GLY A 85 9.97 12.12 -15.62
N ILE A 86 9.75 11.19 -14.68
CA ILE A 86 8.72 10.15 -14.78
C ILE A 86 7.52 10.46 -13.91
N TYR A 87 7.77 10.93 -12.69
CA TYR A 87 6.74 11.14 -11.67
C TYR A 87 6.61 12.62 -11.33
N ARG A 88 5.37 13.08 -11.21
CA ARG A 88 5.09 14.36 -10.57
C ARG A 88 5.38 14.26 -9.06
N LYS A 89 5.57 15.39 -8.39
CA LYS A 89 5.87 15.45 -6.94
C LYS A 89 4.97 14.50 -6.15
N GLY A 90 5.57 13.59 -5.37
CA GLY A 90 4.88 12.73 -4.42
C GLY A 90 4.14 11.52 -4.99
N LEU A 91 4.16 11.29 -6.32
CA LEU A 91 3.32 10.26 -6.95
C LEU A 91 4.05 8.97 -7.35
N ARG A 92 5.31 8.81 -7.01
CA ARG A 92 6.05 7.56 -7.31
C ARG A 92 5.57 6.39 -6.46
N PRO A 93 5.65 5.14 -6.93
CA PRO A 93 5.43 3.98 -6.10
C PRO A 93 6.42 3.93 -4.93
N MET A 94 5.91 3.65 -3.74
CA MET A 94 6.69 3.57 -2.49
C MET A 94 6.11 2.49 -1.59
N THR A 95 7.00 1.75 -0.93
CA THR A 95 6.61 0.86 0.17
C THR A 95 6.56 1.66 1.47
N LEU A 96 5.40 1.69 2.12
CA LEU A 96 5.26 2.16 3.50
C LEU A 96 5.64 1.02 4.44
N VAL A 97 6.51 1.30 5.41
CA VAL A 97 6.96 0.33 6.41
C VAL A 97 6.51 0.78 7.79
N PHE A 98 5.76 -0.07 8.48
CA PHE A 98 5.25 0.21 9.83
C PHE A 98 6.21 -0.35 10.87
N SER A 99 7.20 0.44 11.24
CA SER A 99 8.23 0.11 12.21
C SER A 99 7.99 0.81 13.54
N GLU A 100 8.33 0.15 14.65
CA GLU A 100 8.25 0.73 15.99
C GLU A 100 9.36 1.76 16.21
N GLU A 101 10.51 1.59 15.54
CA GLU A 101 11.63 2.51 15.62
C GLU A 101 12.19 2.84 14.22
N ARG A 102 12.73 4.04 14.07
CA ARG A 102 13.37 4.50 12.84
C ARG A 102 14.86 4.09 12.83
N SER A 103 15.10 2.78 12.79
CA SER A 103 16.44 2.19 12.73
C SER A 103 16.50 1.14 11.63
N GLU A 104 17.71 0.77 11.20
CA GLU A 104 17.91 -0.34 10.26
C GLU A 104 17.29 -1.64 10.79
N LYS A 105 17.54 -1.94 12.07
CA LYS A 105 16.98 -3.12 12.75
C LYS A 105 15.45 -3.11 12.74
N GLY A 106 14.85 -1.99 13.11
CA GLY A 106 13.38 -1.88 13.17
C GLY A 106 12.74 -1.97 11.79
N ILE A 107 13.34 -1.32 10.76
CA ILE A 107 12.87 -1.42 9.38
C ILE A 107 13.00 -2.86 8.87
N ARG A 108 14.14 -3.52 9.10
CA ARG A 108 14.37 -4.91 8.72
C ARG A 108 13.33 -5.83 9.35
N GLU A 109 13.12 -5.71 10.65
CA GLU A 109 12.14 -6.51 11.40
C GLU A 109 10.73 -6.30 10.83
N ALA A 110 10.32 -5.05 10.60
CA ALA A 110 9.02 -4.73 10.03
C ALA A 110 8.81 -5.31 8.63
N LEU A 111 9.83 -5.28 7.76
CA LEU A 111 9.80 -5.89 6.44
C LEU A 111 9.56 -7.40 6.53
N PHE A 112 10.36 -8.12 7.32
CA PHE A 112 10.22 -9.57 7.47
C PHE A 112 8.93 -9.98 8.19
N ALA A 113 8.39 -9.12 9.05
CA ALA A 113 7.07 -9.32 9.68
C ALA A 113 5.89 -8.97 8.75
N GLY A 114 6.15 -8.51 7.51
CA GLY A 114 5.11 -8.13 6.55
C GLY A 114 4.33 -6.87 6.95
N ARG A 115 4.88 -6.03 7.85
CA ARG A 115 4.27 -4.77 8.26
C ARG A 115 4.50 -3.67 7.20
N THR A 116 3.87 -3.86 6.05
CA THR A 116 4.05 -3.00 4.88
C THR A 116 2.73 -2.66 4.22
N ALA A 117 2.73 -1.58 3.43
CA ALA A 117 1.69 -1.25 2.48
C ALA A 117 2.30 -0.61 1.24
N ALA A 118 1.69 -0.83 0.09
CA ALA A 118 2.07 -0.22 -1.17
C ALA A 118 1.33 1.11 -1.35
N LEU A 119 2.05 2.16 -1.76
CA LEU A 119 1.50 3.47 -2.06
C LEU A 119 1.91 3.89 -3.47
N PHE A 120 0.94 4.25 -4.30
CA PHE A 120 1.18 4.83 -5.62
C PHE A 120 0.00 5.68 -6.08
N ASP A 121 0.27 6.87 -6.62
CA ASP A 121 -0.72 7.78 -7.19
C ASP A 121 -1.94 8.00 -6.28
N GLY A 122 -1.67 8.21 -4.99
CA GLY A 122 -2.68 8.37 -3.96
C GLY A 122 -3.44 7.10 -3.57
N LYS A 123 -3.18 5.94 -4.21
CA LYS A 123 -3.76 4.65 -3.84
C LYS A 123 -2.87 3.97 -2.81
N ILE A 124 -3.48 3.39 -1.78
CA ILE A 124 -2.79 2.60 -0.75
C ILE A 124 -3.36 1.19 -0.76
N ALA A 125 -2.50 0.18 -0.74
CA ALA A 125 -2.90 -1.23 -0.70
C ALA A 125 -2.13 -1.97 0.40
N GLY A 126 -2.84 -2.64 1.31
CA GLY A 126 -2.25 -3.35 2.43
C GLY A 126 -3.29 -3.97 3.37
N GLU A 127 -2.85 -4.48 4.50
CA GLU A 127 -3.75 -5.04 5.51
C GLU A 127 -4.53 -3.96 6.26
N GLU A 128 -5.80 -4.24 6.53
CA GLU A 128 -6.71 -3.34 7.26
C GLU A 128 -6.14 -2.91 8.62
N LYS A 129 -5.50 -3.84 9.35
CA LYS A 129 -4.91 -3.59 10.68
C LYS A 129 -3.82 -2.50 10.67
N TYR A 130 -3.19 -2.24 9.51
CA TYR A 130 -2.19 -1.16 9.35
C TYR A 130 -2.79 0.06 8.67
N LEU A 131 -3.69 -0.12 7.71
CA LEU A 131 -4.27 1.01 6.98
C LEU A 131 -5.26 1.80 7.82
N ALA A 132 -6.05 1.16 8.69
CA ALA A 132 -7.00 1.88 9.53
C ALA A 132 -6.31 2.85 10.51
N PRO A 133 -5.28 2.44 11.28
CA PRO A 133 -4.52 3.37 12.11
C PRO A 133 -3.79 4.46 11.31
N LEU A 134 -3.25 4.11 10.13
CA LEU A 134 -2.60 5.09 9.25
C LEU A 134 -3.58 6.20 8.85
N VAL A 135 -4.76 5.85 8.35
CA VAL A 135 -5.77 6.82 7.94
C VAL A 135 -6.21 7.68 9.13
N LYS A 136 -6.42 7.05 10.31
CA LYS A 136 -6.76 7.79 11.54
C LYS A 136 -5.65 8.76 11.98
N ALA A 137 -4.39 8.41 11.76
CA ALA A 137 -3.27 9.31 12.05
C ALA A 137 -3.18 10.49 11.06
N CYS A 138 -3.65 10.31 9.84
CA CYS A 138 -3.59 11.31 8.76
C CYS A 138 -4.74 12.31 8.75
N ILE A 139 -5.87 11.99 9.38
CA ILE A 139 -7.10 12.79 9.31
C ILE A 139 -7.46 13.33 10.69
N ARG A 140 -7.94 14.55 10.75
CA ARG A 140 -8.57 15.17 11.92
C ARG A 140 -10.00 15.53 11.57
N VAL A 141 -10.93 15.24 12.46
CA VAL A 141 -12.35 15.55 12.29
C VAL A 141 -12.82 16.40 13.47
N LYS A 142 -13.48 17.50 13.16
CA LYS A 142 -14.09 18.39 14.13
C LYS A 142 -15.56 18.58 13.80
N ARG A 143 -16.42 18.36 14.78
CA ARG A 143 -17.84 18.65 14.65
C ARG A 143 -18.07 20.17 14.75
N MET A 144 -18.70 20.73 13.72
CA MET A 144 -19.11 22.12 13.71
C MET A 144 -20.64 22.21 13.85
N ARG A 145 -21.14 22.97 14.82
CA ARG A 145 -22.59 23.25 15.03
C ARG A 145 -23.50 22.19 14.39
N ASN A 146 -23.90 21.21 15.11
CA ASN A 146 -24.85 20.11 14.87
C ASN A 146 -25.01 19.49 13.46
N THR A 147 -24.51 20.13 12.39
CA THR A 147 -24.84 19.76 11.00
C THR A 147 -23.65 19.61 10.06
N CYS A 148 -22.43 19.91 10.52
CA CYS A 148 -21.24 19.88 9.65
C CYS A 148 -20.07 19.20 10.34
N LEU A 149 -19.24 18.52 9.53
CA LEU A 149 -17.92 18.05 9.93
C LEU A 149 -16.86 18.83 9.15
N GLU A 150 -15.91 19.39 9.88
CA GLU A 150 -14.65 19.89 9.32
C GLU A 150 -13.67 18.73 9.30
N ILE A 151 -13.17 18.37 8.13
CA ILE A 151 -12.28 17.24 7.92
C ILE A 151 -10.96 17.76 7.37
N THR A 152 -9.89 17.60 8.12
CA THR A 152 -8.55 18.07 7.75
C THR A 152 -7.62 16.88 7.50
N ASN A 153 -7.03 16.83 6.32
CA ASN A 153 -5.92 15.94 6.01
C ASN A 153 -4.60 16.61 6.43
N ILE A 154 -3.91 16.03 7.40
CA ILE A 154 -2.63 16.52 7.90
C ILE A 154 -1.43 15.80 7.29
N SER A 155 -1.65 14.97 6.27
CA SER A 155 -0.63 14.16 5.61
C SER A 155 -0.36 14.61 4.17
N ASP A 156 0.64 14.01 3.54
CA ASP A 156 0.98 14.17 2.13
C ASP A 156 0.32 13.09 1.24
N ILE A 157 -0.64 12.34 1.76
CA ILE A 157 -1.40 11.32 1.05
C ILE A 157 -2.82 11.84 0.85
N PRO A 158 -3.34 11.94 -0.40
CA PRO A 158 -4.73 12.32 -0.62
C PRO A 158 -5.66 11.18 -0.22
N PHE A 159 -6.87 11.51 0.22
CA PHE A 159 -7.91 10.54 0.50
C PHE A 159 -9.16 10.82 -0.31
N VAL A 160 -9.91 9.75 -0.60
CA VAL A 160 -11.20 9.80 -1.28
C VAL A 160 -12.23 9.11 -0.39
N ILE A 161 -13.11 9.91 0.19
CA ILE A 161 -14.17 9.44 1.10
C ILE A 161 -15.45 9.27 0.32
N TYR A 162 -16.07 8.08 0.43
CA TYR A 162 -17.40 7.82 -0.11
C TYR A 162 -18.37 7.54 1.04
N THR A 163 -19.47 8.26 1.08
CA THR A 163 -20.57 8.10 2.05
C THR A 163 -21.85 8.68 1.47
N GLU A 164 -23.00 8.12 1.80
CA GLU A 164 -24.33 8.63 1.39
C GLU A 164 -24.47 8.90 -0.12
N ASN A 165 -23.86 8.05 -0.95
CA ASN A 165 -23.79 8.23 -2.41
C ASN A 165 -23.01 9.46 -2.88
N ASN A 166 -22.27 10.12 -2.00
CA ASN A 166 -21.40 11.24 -2.31
C ASN A 166 -19.92 10.85 -2.25
N LEU A 167 -19.13 11.48 -3.11
CA LEU A 167 -17.69 11.34 -3.17
C LEU A 167 -17.02 12.64 -2.76
N TYR A 168 -16.21 12.60 -1.71
CA TYR A 168 -15.47 13.74 -1.20
C TYR A 168 -13.97 13.54 -1.46
N GLN A 169 -13.38 14.47 -2.21
CA GLN A 169 -11.93 14.54 -2.36
C GLN A 169 -11.34 15.26 -1.14
N LEU A 170 -10.40 14.64 -0.47
CA LEU A 170 -9.65 15.22 0.65
C LEU A 170 -8.17 15.30 0.27
N PRO A 171 -7.74 16.37 -0.43
CA PRO A 171 -6.37 16.53 -0.88
C PRO A 171 -5.38 16.60 0.27
N GLU A 172 -4.10 16.45 -0.05
CA GLU A 172 -2.98 16.59 0.87
C GLU A 172 -2.98 17.96 1.53
N ARG A 173 -2.80 17.99 2.84
CA ARG A 173 -2.69 19.23 3.63
C ARG A 173 -3.87 20.20 3.45
N LYS A 174 -5.08 19.67 3.16
CA LYS A 174 -6.29 20.48 2.95
C LYS A 174 -7.39 20.09 3.92
N THR A 175 -8.31 21.04 4.10
CA THR A 175 -9.54 20.89 4.87
C THR A 175 -10.74 20.94 3.93
N ILE A 176 -11.72 20.09 4.17
CA ILE A 176 -13.04 20.13 3.53
C ILE A 176 -14.14 20.22 4.59
N ILE A 177 -15.31 20.68 4.16
CA ILE A 177 -16.52 20.69 5.00
C ILE A 177 -17.51 19.67 4.41
N MET A 178 -17.89 18.71 5.25
CA MET A 178 -18.95 17.75 4.93
C MET A 178 -20.24 18.23 5.60
N MET A 179 -21.25 18.55 4.79
CA MET A 179 -22.52 19.08 5.25
C MET A 179 -23.50 17.96 5.62
N ASN A 180 -24.11 18.07 6.79
CA ASN A 180 -25.22 17.19 7.24
C ASN A 180 -24.97 15.68 7.03
N PRO A 181 -23.83 15.10 7.45
CA PRO A 181 -23.60 13.68 7.25
C PRO A 181 -24.64 12.86 8.01
N LYS A 182 -25.41 12.06 7.27
CA LYS A 182 -26.44 11.16 7.85
C LYS A 182 -25.84 9.83 8.31
N GLU A 183 -24.78 9.40 7.61
CA GLU A 183 -24.04 8.18 7.91
C GLU A 183 -22.70 8.52 8.55
N ASN A 184 -22.32 7.77 9.56
CA ASN A 184 -21.00 7.87 10.19
C ASN A 184 -19.98 6.90 9.56
N ARG A 185 -20.40 6.02 8.65
CA ARG A 185 -19.52 5.08 7.95
C ARG A 185 -18.97 5.69 6.68
N TRP A 186 -17.65 5.74 6.59
CA TRP A 186 -16.89 6.25 5.45
C TRP A 186 -16.14 5.12 4.77
N MET A 187 -16.31 4.97 3.46
CA MET A 187 -15.49 4.08 2.66
C MET A 187 -14.35 4.88 2.04
N MET A 188 -13.12 4.50 2.34
CA MET A 188 -11.90 5.11 1.78
C MET A 188 -11.62 4.50 0.41
N LYS A 189 -12.12 5.14 -0.67
CA LYS A 189 -12.12 4.58 -2.05
C LYS A 189 -10.74 4.31 -2.63
N ASN A 190 -9.73 4.98 -2.14
CA ASN A 190 -8.34 4.81 -2.55
C ASN A 190 -7.50 3.97 -1.57
N CYS A 191 -8.11 3.38 -0.53
CA CYS A 191 -7.45 2.48 0.41
C CYS A 191 -7.96 1.04 0.21
N PHE A 192 -7.13 0.16 -0.35
CA PHE A 192 -7.47 -1.20 -0.72
C PHE A 192 -7.02 -2.18 0.37
N ILE A 193 -7.94 -2.96 0.92
CA ILE A 193 -7.70 -4.00 1.93
C ILE A 193 -8.04 -5.41 1.44
N GLY A 194 -8.26 -5.54 0.14
CA GLY A 194 -8.56 -6.77 -0.58
C GLY A 194 -8.79 -6.46 -2.06
N ARG A 195 -8.79 -7.48 -2.91
CA ARG A 195 -8.88 -7.33 -4.37
C ARG A 195 -10.05 -6.44 -4.81
N ASN A 196 -11.21 -6.54 -4.13
CA ASN A 196 -12.40 -5.76 -4.41
C ASN A 196 -12.96 -5.13 -3.13
N LYS A 197 -12.11 -4.85 -2.15
CA LYS A 197 -12.52 -4.34 -0.83
C LYS A 197 -11.75 -3.09 -0.48
N ASN A 198 -12.47 -2.01 -0.21
CA ASN A 198 -11.92 -0.77 0.32
C ASN A 198 -12.05 -0.72 1.85
N LEU A 199 -11.14 0.02 2.49
CA LEU A 199 -11.19 0.29 3.91
C LEU A 199 -12.47 1.05 4.26
N SER A 200 -13.17 0.62 5.29
CA SER A 200 -14.27 1.37 5.92
C SER A 200 -13.87 1.77 7.33
N ILE A 201 -14.14 3.03 7.68
CA ILE A 201 -13.90 3.61 9.01
C ILE A 201 -15.16 4.39 9.43
N TYR A 202 -15.24 4.73 10.71
CA TYR A 202 -16.36 5.53 11.21
C TYR A 202 -15.88 6.93 11.55
N SER A 203 -16.70 7.94 11.23
CA SER A 203 -16.37 9.35 11.55
C SER A 203 -16.14 9.56 13.05
N ASP A 204 -16.87 8.80 13.87
CA ASP A 204 -16.77 8.87 15.33
C ASP A 204 -15.42 8.38 15.86
N ASP A 205 -14.70 7.56 15.10
CA ASP A 205 -13.34 7.12 15.41
C ASP A 205 -12.31 8.25 15.43
N PHE A 206 -12.64 9.42 14.88
CA PHE A 206 -11.76 10.60 14.79
C PHE A 206 -12.16 11.74 15.76
N LEU A 207 -13.34 11.64 16.36
CA LEU A 207 -13.82 12.66 17.30
C LEU A 207 -13.13 12.44 18.65
N VAL A 208 -12.34 13.42 19.07
CA VAL A 208 -11.70 13.49 20.38
C VAL A 208 -12.48 14.42 21.26
#